data_e4c6762160f59223bbc09049015e69f3
#
_entry.id   e4c6762160f59223bbc09049015e69f3
#
_cell.length_a   1.000
_cell.length_b   1.000
_cell.length_c   1.000
_cell.angle_alpha   90.00
_cell.angle_beta   90.00
_cell.angle_gamma   90.00
#
_symmetry.space_group_name_H-M   'P 1'
#
loop_
_entity.id
_entity.type
_entity.pdbx_description
1 polymer ?
#
loop_
_entity_poly.entity_id
_entity_poly.type
_entity_poly.pdbx_seq_one_letter_code
_entity_poly.pdbx_strand_id
1 'polypeptide(L)'
;MSKVIETTKFTLNLDVSLEVFLLANREVNEWIEVQPGFHSRLLIQKADESWLDIIIGENEEAANKIDELVYEALGNSKFMQLLNPVSVETSFSNVVVTLS
;
A
#
# COMPACT_ATOMS: atom_id res chain seq x y z
N MET A 1 20.36 -3.74 -9.19
CA MET A 1 19.27 -4.51 -8.56
C MET A 1 17.93 -3.92 -8.95
N SER A 2 16.97 -4.78 -9.17
CA SER A 2 15.64 -4.35 -9.61
C SER A 2 14.81 -3.82 -8.45
N LYS A 3 14.05 -2.76 -8.71
CA LYS A 3 13.00 -2.34 -7.79
C LYS A 3 11.92 -3.41 -7.76
N VAL A 4 11.25 -3.51 -6.62
CA VAL A 4 10.17 -4.46 -6.41
C VAL A 4 8.91 -3.68 -6.08
N ILE A 5 7.80 -4.08 -6.70
CA ILE A 5 6.49 -3.47 -6.49
C ILE A 5 5.63 -4.43 -5.69
N GLU A 6 5.10 -3.93 -4.58
CA GLU A 6 4.03 -4.61 -3.85
C GLU A 6 2.71 -3.96 -4.26
N THR A 7 1.77 -4.76 -4.75
CA THR A 7 0.45 -4.27 -5.12
C THR A 7 -0.58 -4.92 -4.20
N THR A 8 -1.36 -4.11 -3.51
CA THR A 8 -2.46 -4.59 -2.67
C THR A 8 -3.77 -4.06 -3.26
N LYS A 9 -4.64 -4.98 -3.67
CA LYS A 9 -5.98 -4.67 -4.14
C LYS A 9 -6.96 -4.81 -2.99
N PHE A 10 -7.91 -3.89 -2.87
CA PHE A 10 -8.92 -3.96 -1.83
C PHE A 10 -10.14 -3.12 -2.18
N THR A 11 -11.22 -3.33 -1.42
CA THR A 11 -12.39 -2.45 -1.40
C THR A 11 -12.55 -1.89 0.00
N LEU A 12 -13.25 -0.77 0.12
CA LEU A 12 -13.57 -0.19 1.43
C LEU A 12 -14.82 -0.86 2.01
N ASN A 13 -14.93 -0.84 3.33
CA ASN A 13 -16.18 -1.23 3.98
C ASN A 13 -17.31 -0.31 3.52
N LEU A 14 -18.55 -0.78 3.64
CA LEU A 14 -19.73 0.01 3.29
C LEU A 14 -19.75 1.31 4.09
N ASP A 15 -20.26 2.37 3.46
CA ASP A 15 -20.44 3.70 4.07
C ASP A 15 -19.15 4.43 4.46
N VAL A 16 -17.99 3.97 4.01
CA VAL A 16 -16.75 4.73 4.18
C VAL A 16 -16.67 5.78 3.09
N SER A 17 -16.60 7.05 3.50
CA SER A 17 -16.45 8.15 2.55
C SER A 17 -15.01 8.28 2.07
N LEU A 18 -14.83 8.83 0.87
CA LEU A 18 -13.51 9.13 0.33
C LEU A 18 -12.73 10.04 1.27
N GLU A 19 -13.39 11.06 1.82
CA GLU A 19 -12.76 12.02 2.73
C GLU A 19 -12.20 11.35 3.99
N VAL A 20 -12.98 10.47 4.63
CA VAL A 20 -12.55 9.74 5.81
C VAL A 20 -11.39 8.81 5.49
N PHE A 21 -11.46 8.13 4.35
CA PHE A 21 -10.39 7.23 3.91
C PHE A 21 -9.07 7.98 3.65
N LEU A 22 -9.14 9.11 2.94
CA LEU A 22 -7.94 9.91 2.64
C LEU A 22 -7.33 10.51 3.90
N LEU A 23 -8.16 10.87 4.88
CA LEU A 23 -7.65 11.36 6.16
C LEU A 23 -6.89 10.25 6.90
N ALA A 24 -7.47 9.04 6.94
CA ALA A 24 -6.82 7.88 7.57
C ALA A 24 -5.51 7.48 6.85
N ASN A 25 -5.44 7.71 5.53
CA ASN A 25 -4.26 7.40 4.72
C ASN A 25 -3.02 8.21 5.14
N ARG A 26 -3.20 9.35 5.78
CA ARG A 26 -2.07 10.19 6.22
C ARG A 26 -1.13 9.46 7.17
N GLU A 27 -1.68 8.66 8.08
CA GLU A 27 -0.88 7.87 9.01
C GLU A 27 0.00 6.85 8.27
N VAL A 28 -0.53 6.24 7.22
CA VAL A 28 0.22 5.29 6.40
C VAL A 28 1.38 5.99 5.70
N ASN A 29 1.12 7.15 5.08
CA ASN A 29 2.16 7.92 4.41
C ASN A 29 3.27 8.35 5.37
N GLU A 30 2.92 8.83 6.55
CA GLU A 30 3.89 9.27 7.56
C GLU A 30 4.79 8.12 8.01
N TRP A 31 4.23 6.94 8.15
CA TRP A 31 5.00 5.77 8.57
C TRP A 31 5.91 5.26 7.45
N ILE A 32 5.37 5.13 6.24
CA ILE A 32 6.07 4.44 5.16
C ILE A 32 7.21 5.29 4.56
N GLU A 33 7.04 6.60 4.50
CA GLU A 33 8.02 7.47 3.83
C GLU A 33 9.39 7.46 4.50
N VAL A 34 9.47 7.07 5.78
CA VAL A 34 10.73 7.01 6.52
C VAL A 34 11.33 5.61 6.58
N GLN A 35 10.72 4.63 5.92
CA GLN A 35 11.23 3.26 5.96
C GLN A 35 12.45 3.11 5.06
N PRO A 36 13.49 2.37 5.52
CA PRO A 36 14.67 2.12 4.70
C PRO A 36 14.30 1.41 3.40
N GLY A 37 14.80 1.92 2.28
CA GLY A 37 14.55 1.33 0.97
C GLY A 37 13.20 1.66 0.36
N PHE A 38 12.39 2.47 1.02
CA PHE A 38 11.15 2.96 0.42
C PHE A 38 11.47 3.91 -0.73
N HIS A 39 10.85 3.67 -1.88
CA HIS A 39 11.02 4.52 -3.06
C HIS A 39 9.80 5.42 -3.29
N SER A 40 8.62 4.82 -3.41
CA SER A 40 7.40 5.58 -3.68
C SER A 40 6.15 4.76 -3.38
N ARG A 41 5.03 5.45 -3.27
CA ARG A 41 3.71 4.84 -3.07
C ARG A 41 2.69 5.55 -3.94
N LEU A 42 1.82 4.76 -4.56
CA LEU A 42 0.67 5.26 -5.31
C LEU A 42 -0.58 4.59 -4.75
N LEU A 43 -1.59 5.38 -4.47
CA LEU A 43 -2.90 4.90 -4.05
C LEU A 43 -3.86 5.24 -5.17
N ILE A 44 -4.39 4.23 -5.86
CA ILE A 44 -5.15 4.38 -7.09
C ILE A 44 -6.56 3.85 -6.91
N GLN A 45 -7.56 4.62 -7.33
CA GLN A 45 -8.94 4.14 -7.40
C GLN A 45 -9.22 3.68 -8.84
N LYS A 46 -9.70 2.45 -8.97
CA LYS A 46 -10.08 1.90 -10.27
C LYS A 46 -11.50 2.32 -10.65
N ALA A 47 -11.85 2.14 -11.93
CA ALA A 47 -13.16 2.51 -12.43
C ALA A 47 -14.32 1.78 -11.74
N ASP A 48 -14.08 0.58 -11.21
CA ASP A 48 -15.06 -0.21 -10.46
C ASP A 48 -15.14 0.16 -8.96
N GLU A 49 -14.47 1.26 -8.59
CA GLU A 49 -14.37 1.79 -7.23
C GLU A 49 -13.50 0.95 -6.28
N SER A 50 -12.89 -0.12 -6.76
CA SER A 50 -11.86 -0.81 -5.97
C SER A 50 -10.57 0.00 -5.98
N TRP A 51 -9.64 -0.36 -5.09
CA TRP A 51 -8.41 0.38 -4.90
C TRP A 51 -7.19 -0.50 -5.13
N LEU A 52 -6.11 0.14 -5.58
CA LEU A 52 -4.78 -0.46 -5.62
C LEU A 52 -3.84 0.41 -4.80
N ASP A 53 -3.16 -0.21 -3.86
CA ASP A 53 -2.09 0.42 -3.10
C ASP A 53 -0.78 -0.14 -3.65
N ILE A 54 0.01 0.72 -4.29
CA ILE A 54 1.22 0.32 -4.98
C ILE A 54 2.41 0.90 -4.23
N ILE A 55 3.22 0.03 -3.66
CA ILE A 55 4.42 0.42 -2.91
C ILE A 55 5.64 -0.08 -3.66
N ILE A 56 6.59 0.83 -3.92
CA ILE A 56 7.82 0.51 -4.63
C ILE A 56 8.98 0.56 -3.65
N GLY A 57 9.66 -0.58 -3.50
CA GLY A 57 10.88 -0.70 -2.72
C GLY A 57 12.10 -0.75 -3.64
N GLU A 58 13.25 -0.32 -3.15
CA GLU A 58 14.50 -0.30 -3.91
C GLU A 58 14.94 -1.68 -4.37
N ASN A 59 14.60 -2.71 -3.60
CA ASN A 59 14.93 -4.10 -3.90
C ASN A 59 13.96 -5.03 -3.16
N GLU A 60 14.12 -6.33 -3.37
CA GLU A 60 13.25 -7.35 -2.75
C GLU A 60 13.31 -7.31 -1.22
N GLU A 61 14.52 -7.17 -0.66
CA GLU A 61 14.71 -7.12 0.79
C GLU A 61 13.93 -5.95 1.40
N ALA A 62 14.04 -4.76 0.81
CA ALA A 62 13.34 -3.57 1.29
C ALA A 62 11.83 -3.73 1.19
N ALA A 63 11.32 -4.24 0.07
CA ALA A 63 9.89 -4.44 -0.14
C ALA A 63 9.33 -5.45 0.87
N ASN A 64 10.02 -6.56 1.08
CA ASN A 64 9.59 -7.58 2.03
C ASN A 64 9.60 -7.05 3.47
N LYS A 65 10.60 -6.25 3.80
CA LYS A 65 10.72 -5.67 5.13
C LYS A 65 9.60 -4.68 5.42
N ILE A 66 9.24 -3.85 4.45
CA ILE A 66 8.12 -2.91 4.58
C ILE A 66 6.81 -3.68 4.75
N ASP A 67 6.57 -4.71 3.95
CA ASP A 67 5.37 -5.53 4.05
C ASP A 67 5.26 -6.20 5.42
N GLU A 68 6.35 -6.74 5.92
CA GLU A 68 6.39 -7.38 7.24
C GLU A 68 6.08 -6.38 8.37
N LEU A 69 6.70 -5.20 8.31
CA LEU A 69 6.57 -4.20 9.37
C LEU A 69 5.26 -3.43 9.33
N VAL A 70 4.63 -3.28 8.16
CA VAL A 70 3.40 -2.51 8.05
C VAL A 70 2.27 -3.09 8.90
N TYR A 71 2.14 -4.40 8.94
CA TYR A 71 1.11 -5.05 9.75
C TYR A 71 1.39 -4.91 11.24
N GLU A 72 2.66 -4.96 11.61
CA GLU A 72 3.07 -4.78 13.00
C GLU A 72 2.84 -3.34 13.46
N ALA A 73 3.20 -2.37 12.62
CA ALA A 73 3.11 -0.95 12.97
C ALA A 73 1.70 -0.39 12.80
N LEU A 74 0.97 -0.78 11.76
CA LEU A 74 -0.28 -0.16 11.34
C LEU A 74 -1.48 -1.12 11.28
N GLY A 75 -1.32 -2.36 11.74
CA GLY A 75 -2.41 -3.35 11.68
C GLY A 75 -3.69 -2.91 12.37
N ASN A 76 -3.59 -2.10 13.42
CA ASN A 76 -4.72 -1.55 14.17
C ASN A 76 -5.03 -0.10 13.81
N SER A 77 -4.44 0.43 12.73
CA SER A 77 -4.65 1.81 12.31
C SER A 77 -6.07 2.02 11.80
N LYS A 78 -6.50 3.28 11.79
CA LYS A 78 -7.79 3.64 11.22
C LYS A 78 -7.88 3.23 9.75
N PHE A 79 -6.81 3.42 8.98
CA PHE A 79 -6.75 3.02 7.57
C PHE A 79 -7.11 1.54 7.40
N MET A 80 -6.44 0.66 8.14
CA MET A 80 -6.69 -0.79 8.05
C MET A 80 -8.11 -1.18 8.43
N GLN A 81 -8.69 -0.49 9.42
CA GLN A 81 -10.06 -0.75 9.86
C GLN A 81 -11.11 -0.39 8.83
N LEU A 82 -10.79 0.49 7.88
CA LEU A 82 -11.73 0.91 6.83
C LEU A 82 -11.76 -0.05 5.65
N LEU A 83 -10.79 -0.94 5.53
CA LEU A 83 -10.72 -1.91 4.43
C LEU A 83 -11.64 -3.09 4.70
N ASN A 84 -12.26 -3.59 3.62
CA ASN A 84 -12.98 -4.86 3.68
C ASN A 84 -11.95 -5.99 3.70
N PRO A 85 -11.78 -6.70 4.83
CA PRO A 85 -10.65 -7.65 4.96
C PRO A 85 -10.68 -8.82 3.99
N VAL A 86 -11.86 -9.26 3.57
CA VAL A 86 -11.96 -10.39 2.61
C VAL A 86 -11.59 -9.98 1.19
N SER A 87 -11.52 -8.67 0.91
CA SER A 87 -11.17 -8.15 -0.41
C SER A 87 -9.66 -7.96 -0.59
N VAL A 88 -8.87 -8.01 0.47
CA VAL A 88 -7.44 -7.68 0.43
C VAL A 88 -6.65 -8.78 -0.27
N GLU A 89 -5.96 -8.42 -1.35
CA GLU A 89 -5.09 -9.31 -2.11
C GLU A 89 -3.76 -8.60 -2.37
N THR A 90 -2.66 -9.23 -1.97
CA THR A 90 -1.32 -8.66 -2.13
C THR A 90 -0.48 -9.52 -3.07
N SER A 91 0.25 -8.86 -3.96
CA SER A 91 1.21 -9.52 -4.86
C SER A 91 2.49 -8.71 -4.97
N PHE A 92 3.59 -9.39 -5.32
CA PHE A 92 4.90 -8.77 -5.54
C PHE A 92 5.30 -8.94 -6.99
N SER A 93 5.94 -7.93 -7.55
CA SER A 93 6.40 -7.93 -8.93
C SER A 93 7.76 -7.25 -9.03
N ASN A 94 8.61 -7.76 -9.92
CA ASN A 94 9.91 -7.15 -10.19
C ASN A 94 9.79 -6.17 -11.35
N VAL A 95 10.41 -5.00 -11.19
CA VAL A 95 10.52 -4.06 -12.30
C VAL A 95 11.64 -4.55 -13.22
N VAL A 96 11.30 -4.87 -14.45
CA VAL A 96 12.26 -5.38 -15.43
C VAL A 96 12.85 -4.26 -16.27
N VAL A 97 12.01 -3.30 -16.69
CA VAL A 97 12.44 -2.15 -17.50
C VAL A 97 11.77 -0.90 -16.97
N THR A 98 12.56 0.16 -16.81
CA THR A 98 12.05 1.49 -16.51
C THR A 98 12.49 2.44 -17.62
N LEU A 99 11.51 3.14 -18.20
CA LEU A 99 11.75 4.21 -19.18
C LEU A 99 11.15 5.49 -18.61
N SER A 100 11.95 6.54 -18.51
CA SER A 100 11.48 7.81 -17.94
C SER A 100 11.78 8.99 -18.86
#